data_4f361961424cf176434cf3885d72ad78
#
_entry.id   4f361961424cf176434cf3885d72ad78
#
_cell.length_a   1.000
_cell.length_b   1.000
_cell.length_c   1.000
_cell.angle_alpha   90.00
_cell.angle_beta   90.00
_cell.angle_gamma   90.00
#
_symmetry.space_group_name_H-M   'P 1'
#
loop_
_entity.id
_entity.type
_entity.pdbx_description
1 polymer ?
#
loop_
_entity_poly.entity_id
_entity_poly.type
_entity_poly.pdbx_seq_one_letter_code
_entity_poly.pdbx_strand_id
1 'polypeptide(L)' 'MSDISNTETLQDLILGEVRKEHTPVTLFLMNGFQMKGIITGFDSFVVVLSSEGKQQMIYKHAISTMVPLQPVRFQA' A
#
# COMPACT_ATOMS: atom_id res chain seq x y z
N MET A 1 -4.06 -1.84 25.88
CA MET A 1 -3.78 -1.53 25.37
C MET A 1 -3.43 -1.11 24.71
N SER A 2 -3.60 -1.43 24.48
CA SER A 2 -3.23 -1.13 23.85
C SER A 2 -3.00 -0.67 23.16
N ASP A 3 -2.81 -0.46 23.09
CA ASP A 3 -2.60 0.02 22.37
C ASP A 3 -1.75 0.32 21.61
N ILE A 4 -1.07 0.14 21.75
CA ILE A 4 -0.11 0.10 21.08
C ILE A 4 -0.24 -0.26 19.83
N SER A 5 -0.67 -1.18 19.66
CA SER A 5 -0.98 -1.59 18.41
C SER A 5 -1.76 -0.65 17.74
N ASN A 6 -2.13 0.24 18.41
CA ASN A 6 -2.91 1.18 17.86
C ASN A 6 -2.27 2.01 16.92
N THR A 7 -0.98 2.00 16.85
CA THR A 7 -0.28 2.83 15.91
C THR A 7 -0.24 2.21 14.55
N GLU A 8 -0.60 0.93 14.43
CA GLU A 8 -0.60 0.29 13.13
C GLU A 8 -1.98 -0.11 12.75
N THR A 9 -2.44 0.33 11.59
CA THR A 9 -3.73 -0.04 11.08
C THR A 9 -3.59 -1.30 10.23
N LEU A 10 -4.70 -1.94 9.92
CA LEU A 10 -4.70 -3.06 9.00
C LEU A 10 -4.11 -2.65 7.66
N GLN A 11 -4.42 -1.44 7.23
CA GLN A 11 -3.88 -0.93 5.98
C GLN A 11 -2.36 -0.92 6.01
N ASP A 12 -1.78 -0.45 7.10
CA ASP A 12 -0.33 -0.37 7.21
C ASP A 12 0.30 -1.75 7.31
N LEU A 13 -0.38 -2.70 7.94
CA LEU A 13 0.12 -4.07 7.98
C LEU A 13 0.20 -4.65 6.59
N ILE A 14 -0.83 -4.45 5.79
CA ILE A 14 -0.85 -4.96 4.42
C ILE A 14 0.19 -4.26 3.56
N LEU A 15 0.31 -2.95 3.69
CA LEU A 15 1.31 -2.20 2.94
C LEU A 15 2.72 -2.67 3.29
N GLY A 16 2.97 -2.94 4.57
CA GLY A 16 4.26 -3.43 4.99
C GLY A 16 4.60 -4.78 4.40
N GLU A 17 3.60 -5.67 4.32
CA GLU A 17 3.84 -6.99 3.76
C GLU A 17 4.09 -6.94 2.25
N VAL A 18 3.31 -6.18 1.50
CA VAL A 18 3.54 -6.10 0.06
C VAL A 18 4.87 -5.44 -0.24
N ARG A 19 5.29 -4.49 0.60
CA ARG A 19 6.60 -3.86 0.41
C ARG A 19 7.71 -4.87 0.66
N LYS A 20 7.61 -5.59 1.77
CA LYS A 20 8.65 -6.53 2.17
C LYS A 20 8.80 -7.63 1.12
N GLU A 21 7.69 -8.13 0.60
CA GLU A 21 7.71 -9.23 -0.35
C GLU A 21 7.84 -8.77 -1.79
N HIS A 22 7.87 -7.47 -2.02
CA HIS A 22 7.92 -6.90 -3.37
C HIS A 22 6.77 -7.41 -4.22
N THR A 23 5.60 -7.56 -3.61
CA THR A 23 4.42 -8.04 -4.31
C THR A 23 3.83 -6.93 -5.16
N PRO A 24 3.67 -7.13 -6.45
CA PRO A 24 3.04 -6.10 -7.28
C PRO A 24 1.60 -5.86 -6.84
N VAL A 25 1.17 -4.62 -6.93
CA VAL A 25 -0.18 -4.25 -6.55
C VAL A 25 -0.80 -3.39 -7.63
N THR A 26 -2.12 -3.39 -7.65
CA THR A 26 -2.89 -2.44 -8.46
C THR A 26 -3.60 -1.51 -7.49
N LEU A 27 -3.40 -0.21 -7.67
CA LEU A 27 -4.08 0.80 -6.88
C LEU A 27 -5.20 1.37 -7.73
N PHE A 28 -6.42 1.32 -7.19
CA PHE A 28 -7.56 1.96 -7.83
C PHE A 28 -7.76 3.28 -7.12
N LEU A 29 -7.72 4.36 -7.88
CA LEU A 29 -7.81 5.70 -7.31
C LEU A 29 -9.26 6.18 -7.31
N MET A 30 -9.51 7.15 -6.47
CA MET A 30 -10.87 7.68 -6.31
C MET A 30 -11.39 8.29 -7.60
N ASN A 31 -10.50 8.75 -8.48
CA ASN A 31 -10.92 9.34 -9.75
C ASN A 31 -11.10 8.29 -10.86
N GLY A 32 -10.96 7.01 -10.52
CA GLY A 32 -11.17 5.94 -11.49
C GLY A 32 -9.90 5.46 -12.19
N PHE A 33 -8.78 6.12 -11.97
CA PHE A 33 -7.53 5.66 -12.58
C PHE A 33 -6.99 4.46 -11.85
N GLN A 34 -6.20 3.66 -12.54
CA GLN A 34 -5.52 2.51 -11.97
C GLN A 34 -4.03 2.70 -12.13
N MET A 35 -3.28 2.29 -11.12
CA MET A 35 -1.82 2.34 -11.16
C MET A 35 -1.31 1.00 -10.68
N LYS A 36 -0.30 0.47 -11.36
CA LYS A 36 0.28 -0.83 -11.00
C LYS A 36 1.75 -0.66 -10.72
N GLY A 37 2.24 -1.42 -9.77
CA GLY A 37 3.66 -1.38 -9.45
C GLY A 37 3.95 -2.00 -8.12
N ILE A 38 5.10 -1.64 -7.56
CA ILE A 38 5.56 -2.18 -6.29
C ILE A 38 5.63 -1.05 -5.29
N ILE A 39 5.10 -1.30 -4.09
CA ILE A 39 5.17 -0.34 -3.02
C ILE A 39 6.58 -0.35 -2.48
N THR A 40 7.26 0.78 -2.51
CA THR A 40 8.62 0.88 -2.01
C THR A 40 8.72 1.67 -0.72
N GLY A 41 7.65 2.34 -0.32
CA GLY A 41 7.62 3.05 0.95
C GLY A 41 6.23 3.56 1.22
N PHE A 42 5.99 3.92 2.48
CA PHE A 42 4.73 4.55 2.84
C PHE A 42 4.85 5.15 4.23
N ASP A 43 3.99 6.07 4.52
CA ASP A 43 3.90 6.61 5.88
C ASP A 43 2.41 6.81 6.20
N SER A 44 2.11 7.69 7.14
CA SER A 44 0.73 7.88 7.57
C SER A 44 -0.16 8.47 6.47
N PHE A 45 0.43 9.15 5.51
CA PHE A 45 -0.36 9.91 4.54
C PHE A 45 -0.15 9.50 3.09
N VAL A 46 0.99 8.93 2.77
CA VAL A 46 1.34 8.68 1.37
C VAL A 46 1.88 7.28 1.18
N VAL A 47 1.84 6.84 -0.06
CA VAL A 47 2.39 5.57 -0.51
C VAL A 47 3.28 5.88 -1.69
N VAL A 48 4.46 5.26 -1.76
CA VAL A 48 5.35 5.41 -2.89
C VAL A 48 5.27 4.15 -3.73
N LEU A 49 4.90 4.31 -4.98
CA LEU A 49 4.74 3.22 -5.93
C LEU A 49 5.83 3.32 -6.99
N SER A 50 6.50 2.23 -7.23
CA SER A 50 7.54 2.16 -8.26
C SER A 50 7.02 1.35 -9.43
N SER A 51 7.11 1.91 -10.63
CA SER A 51 6.63 1.24 -11.82
C SER A 51 7.49 1.66 -12.99
N GLU A 52 8.08 0.69 -13.66
CA GLU A 52 8.87 0.95 -14.87
C GLU A 52 9.96 1.99 -14.65
N GLY A 53 10.65 1.89 -13.53
CA GLY A 53 11.75 2.79 -13.25
C GLY A 53 11.35 4.14 -12.72
N LYS A 54 10.05 4.38 -12.53
CA LYS A 54 9.57 5.65 -12.02
C LYS A 54 8.96 5.46 -10.65
N GLN A 55 9.17 6.42 -9.78
CA GLN A 55 8.54 6.43 -8.47
C GLN A 55 7.46 7.48 -8.45
N GLN A 56 6.32 7.12 -7.88
CA GLN A 56 5.21 8.04 -7.75
C GLN A 56 4.72 8.04 -6.32
N MET A 57 4.46 9.22 -5.79
CA MET A 57 3.95 9.39 -4.45
C MET A 57 2.45 9.64 -4.57
N ILE A 58 1.67 8.82 -3.88
CA ILE A 58 0.23 8.89 -3.97
C ILE A 58 -0.32 9.07 -2.57
N TYR A 59 -1.21 10.03 -2.39
CA TYR A 59 -1.84 10.22 -1.09
C TYR A 59 -2.79 9.07 -0.81
N LYS A 60 -2.74 8.56 0.42
CA LYS A 60 -3.58 7.42 0.78
C LYS A 60 -5.06 7.72 0.60
N HIS A 61 -5.48 8.94 0.88
CA HIS A 61 -6.88 9.28 0.76
C HIS A 61 -7.36 9.34 -0.70
N ALA A 62 -6.45 9.29 -1.65
CA ALA A 62 -6.82 9.23 -3.06
C ALA A 62 -6.96 7.78 -3.53
N ILE A 63 -6.63 6.80 -2.69
CA ILE A 63 -6.69 5.40 -3.05
C ILE A 63 -8.01 4.81 -2.57
N SER A 64 -8.75 4.23 -3.48
CA SER A 64 -9.99 3.57 -3.15
C SER A 64 -9.73 2.13 -2.73
N THR A 65 -8.91 1.41 -3.49
CA THR A 65 -8.69 -0.01 -3.27
C THR A 65 -7.28 -0.37 -3.71
N MET A 66 -6.66 -1.27 -3.00
CA MET A 66 -5.38 -1.84 -3.41
C MET A 66 -5.59 -3.34 -3.59
N VAL A 67 -5.19 -3.86 -4.74
CA VAL A 67 -5.32 -5.28 -5.04
C VAL A 67 -3.95 -5.87 -5.24
N PRO A 68 -3.42 -6.62 -4.27
CA PRO A 68 -2.13 -7.30 -4.46
C PRO A 68 -2.27 -8.42 -5.48
N LEU A 69 -1.22 -8.65 -6.25
CA LEU A 69 -1.23 -9.71 -7.22
C LEU A 69 -1.38 -11.06 -6.56
N GLN A 70 -0.83 -11.21 -5.37
CA GLN A 70 -0.94 -12.44 -4.60
C GLN A 70 -1.55 -12.13 -3.25
N PRO A 71 -2.26 -13.09 -2.65
CA PRO A 71 -2.82 -12.86 -1.33
C PRO A 71 -1.74 -12.48 -0.33
N VAL A 72 -2.07 -11.55 0.55
CA VAL A 72 -1.13 -11.05 1.53
C VAL A 72 -1.35 -11.83 2.82
N ARG A 73 -0.25 -12.28 3.42
CA ARG A 73 -0.31 -12.89 4.73
C ARG A 73 0.04 -11.85 5.75
N PHE A 74 -0.82 -11.68 6.70
CA PHE A 74 -0.53 -10.75 7.78
C PHE A 74 -1.17 -11.28 9.06
N GLN A 75 -0.64 -10.80 10.18
CA GLN A 75 -1.17 -11.18 11.46
C GLN A 75 -1.76 -9.97 12.10
N ALA A 76 -2.96 -10.07 12.51
CA ALA A 76 -3.63 -8.94 13.11
C ALA A 76 -3.61 -9.04 14.62
#